data_4f6c60e05f267454edd71ecb9ea2adf1
#
_entry.id   4f6c60e05f267454edd71ecb9ea2adf1
#
_cell.length_a   1.000
_cell.length_b   1.000
_cell.length_c   1.000
_cell.angle_alpha   90.00
_cell.angle_beta   90.00
_cell.angle_gamma   90.00
#
_symmetry.space_group_name_H-M   'P 1'
#
loop_
_entity.id
_entity.type
_entity.pdbx_description
1 polymer ?
#
loop_
_entity_poly.entity_id
_entity_poly.type
_entity_poly.pdbx_seq_one_letter_code
_entity_poly.pdbx_strand_id
1 'polypeptide(L)'
;MASLDGFVWQSSAPQSKLDFLLGVECAMAMEAAIKQVAEERGGTVQLSRFANGWQIAFRDKARPDIVRQIDEFYTQNPEQKKRHVFDVIWTEMVRPAVEAGEKAAK
;
A
#
# COMPACT_ATOMS: atom_id res chain seq x y z
N MET A 1 -7.32 17.69 -9.26
CA MET A 1 -7.57 16.39 -8.65
C MET A 1 -7.40 16.49 -7.13
N ALA A 2 -8.37 16.01 -6.39
CA ALA A 2 -8.29 16.03 -4.92
C ALA A 2 -7.11 15.16 -4.48
N SER A 3 -6.33 15.66 -3.52
CA SER A 3 -5.17 14.95 -3.00
C SER A 3 -5.53 14.31 -1.65
N LEU A 4 -5.27 13.02 -1.53
CA LEU A 4 -5.44 12.31 -0.26
C LEU A 4 -4.14 12.45 0.53
N ASP A 5 -4.00 13.59 1.19
CA ASP A 5 -2.86 13.86 2.06
C ASP A 5 -3.19 13.56 3.53
N GLY A 6 -2.28 13.90 4.43
CA GLY A 6 -2.47 13.65 5.85
C GLY A 6 -3.61 14.43 6.46
N PHE A 7 -3.89 15.64 5.97
CA PHE A 7 -5.01 16.43 6.48
C PHE A 7 -6.34 15.76 6.16
N VAL A 8 -6.50 15.31 4.92
CA VAL A 8 -7.71 14.61 4.48
C VAL A 8 -7.81 13.26 5.19
N TRP A 9 -6.69 12.53 5.28
CA TRP A 9 -6.67 11.23 5.97
C TRP A 9 -7.12 11.36 7.42
N GLN A 10 -6.52 12.28 8.17
CA GLN A 10 -6.84 12.43 9.59
C GLN A 10 -8.26 12.90 9.85
N SER A 11 -8.86 13.64 8.90
CA SER A 11 -10.25 14.09 9.02
C SER A 11 -11.27 13.06 8.52
N SER A 12 -10.80 11.96 7.94
CA SER A 12 -11.68 10.91 7.43
C SER A 12 -12.16 9.99 8.55
N ALA A 13 -13.39 9.50 8.42
CA ALA A 13 -13.95 8.54 9.38
C ALA A 13 -13.17 7.22 9.32
N PRO A 14 -13.10 6.47 10.43
CA PRO A 14 -12.40 5.18 10.43
C PRO A 14 -12.87 4.23 9.34
N GLN A 15 -14.17 4.17 9.07
CA GLN A 15 -14.69 3.29 8.03
C GLN A 15 -14.22 3.71 6.64
N SER A 16 -14.11 5.03 6.39
CA SER A 16 -13.61 5.54 5.12
C SER A 16 -12.16 5.12 4.87
N LYS A 17 -11.34 5.11 5.91
CA LYS A 17 -9.95 4.67 5.82
C LYS A 17 -9.86 3.19 5.47
N LEU A 18 -10.69 2.36 6.11
CA LEU A 18 -10.76 0.92 5.81
C LEU A 18 -11.25 0.68 4.38
N ASP A 19 -12.25 1.42 3.94
CA ASP A 19 -12.80 1.30 2.58
C ASP A 19 -11.76 1.70 1.53
N PHE A 20 -10.95 2.71 1.81
CA PHE A 20 -9.86 3.10 0.93
C PHE A 20 -8.87 1.94 0.75
N LEU A 21 -8.46 1.31 1.84
CA LEU A 21 -7.51 0.19 1.77
C LEU A 21 -8.14 -1.02 1.06
N LEU A 22 -9.42 -1.28 1.28
CA LEU A 22 -10.12 -2.34 0.56
C LEU A 22 -10.08 -2.08 -0.95
N GLY A 23 -10.31 -0.83 -1.38
CA GLY A 23 -10.22 -0.46 -2.78
C GLY A 23 -8.84 -0.69 -3.37
N VAL A 24 -7.79 -0.35 -2.63
CA VAL A 24 -6.41 -0.60 -3.05
C VAL A 24 -6.15 -2.10 -3.19
N GLU A 25 -6.59 -2.90 -2.22
CA GLU A 25 -6.45 -4.35 -2.27
C GLU A 25 -7.20 -4.96 -3.45
N CYS A 26 -8.39 -4.45 -3.76
CA CYS A 26 -9.15 -4.90 -4.92
C CYS A 26 -8.42 -4.61 -6.23
N ALA A 27 -7.78 -3.45 -6.34
CA ALA A 27 -6.99 -3.11 -7.52
C ALA A 27 -5.80 -4.05 -7.68
N MET A 28 -5.14 -4.40 -6.58
CA MET A 28 -4.01 -5.34 -6.61
C MET A 28 -4.46 -6.75 -6.92
N ALA A 29 -5.64 -7.16 -6.45
CA ALA A 29 -6.22 -8.44 -6.79
C ALA A 29 -6.51 -8.53 -8.29
N MET A 30 -6.91 -7.42 -8.90
CA MET A 30 -7.11 -7.36 -10.35
C MET A 30 -5.81 -7.56 -11.12
N GLU A 31 -4.70 -6.95 -10.66
CA GLU A 31 -3.39 -7.20 -11.26
C GLU A 31 -3.02 -8.69 -11.19
N ALA A 32 -3.25 -9.32 -10.04
CA ALA A 32 -2.94 -10.75 -9.87
C ALA A 32 -3.79 -11.62 -10.79
N ALA A 33 -5.06 -11.27 -10.99
CA ALA A 33 -5.94 -12.00 -11.89
C ALA A 33 -5.48 -11.87 -13.35
N ILE A 34 -5.07 -10.67 -13.74
CA ILE A 34 -4.53 -10.44 -15.11
C ILE A 34 -3.26 -11.27 -15.31
N LYS A 35 -2.38 -11.30 -14.33
CA LYS A 35 -1.16 -12.10 -14.37
C LYS A 35 -1.47 -13.58 -14.55
N GLN A 36 -2.41 -14.11 -13.78
CA GLN A 36 -2.79 -15.52 -13.88
C GLN A 36 -3.34 -15.87 -15.25
N VAL A 37 -4.22 -15.06 -15.81
CA VAL A 37 -4.80 -15.29 -17.13
C VAL A 37 -3.71 -15.28 -18.21
N ALA A 38 -2.77 -14.33 -18.12
CA ALA A 38 -1.66 -14.24 -19.06
C ALA A 38 -0.79 -15.50 -19.01
N GLU A 39 -0.49 -15.99 -17.80
CA GLU A 39 0.31 -17.20 -17.63
C GLU A 39 -0.40 -18.46 -18.17
N GLU A 40 -1.71 -18.56 -17.99
CA GLU A 40 -2.51 -19.65 -18.54
C GLU A 40 -2.48 -19.68 -20.07
N ARG A 41 -2.24 -18.54 -20.70
CA ARG A 41 -2.13 -18.41 -22.15
C ARG A 41 -0.69 -18.45 -22.65
N GLY A 42 0.25 -18.82 -21.78
CA GLY A 42 1.66 -18.95 -22.14
C GLY A 42 2.44 -17.64 -22.13
N GLY A 43 1.81 -16.55 -21.70
CA GLY A 43 2.48 -15.26 -21.58
C GLY A 43 3.14 -15.05 -20.24
N THR A 44 3.78 -13.91 -20.07
CA THR A 44 4.42 -13.51 -18.82
C THR A 44 4.04 -12.08 -18.48
N VAL A 45 3.48 -11.88 -17.29
CA VAL A 45 3.17 -10.56 -16.75
C VAL A 45 3.70 -10.47 -15.33
N GLN A 46 4.42 -9.40 -15.03
CA GLN A 46 4.94 -9.14 -13.69
C GLN A 46 3.95 -8.29 -12.91
N LEU A 47 3.79 -8.58 -11.62
CA LEU A 47 3.08 -7.66 -10.73
C LEU A 47 3.87 -6.36 -10.63
N SER A 48 3.18 -5.24 -10.45
CA SER A 48 3.85 -3.96 -10.22
C SER A 48 4.71 -4.06 -8.95
N ARG A 49 5.74 -3.24 -8.88
CA ARG A 49 6.60 -3.20 -7.70
C ARG A 49 5.80 -2.83 -6.45
N PHE A 50 4.80 -1.97 -6.61
CA PHE A 50 3.91 -1.57 -5.51
C PHE A 50 3.07 -2.75 -5.03
N ALA A 51 2.41 -3.48 -5.95
CA ALA A 51 1.56 -4.62 -5.59
C ALA A 51 2.37 -5.74 -4.94
N ASN A 52 3.53 -6.07 -5.51
CA ASN A 52 4.41 -7.08 -4.95
C ASN A 52 4.92 -6.66 -3.57
N GLY A 53 5.33 -5.39 -3.44
CA GLY A 53 5.81 -4.86 -2.18
C GLY A 53 4.75 -4.82 -1.09
N TRP A 54 3.50 -4.49 -1.48
CA TRP A 54 2.38 -4.50 -0.54
C TRP A 54 2.21 -5.89 0.09
N GLN A 55 2.26 -6.94 -0.73
CA GLN A 55 2.15 -8.31 -0.24
C GLN A 55 3.27 -8.65 0.75
N ILE A 56 4.48 -8.20 0.47
CA ILE A 56 5.63 -8.44 1.37
C ILE A 56 5.45 -7.67 2.68
N ALA A 57 5.14 -6.39 2.58
CA ALA A 57 5.10 -5.50 3.75
C ALA A 57 3.94 -5.82 4.69
N PHE A 58 2.80 -6.23 4.14
CA PHE A 58 1.56 -6.37 4.91
C PHE A 58 1.04 -7.80 4.95
N ARG A 59 1.89 -8.79 4.69
CA ARG A 59 1.50 -10.21 4.66
C ARG A 59 0.72 -10.64 5.89
N ASP A 60 1.17 -10.24 7.07
CA ASP A 60 0.58 -10.65 8.34
C ASP A 60 -0.21 -9.51 9.00
N LYS A 61 -0.63 -8.52 8.22
CA LYS A 61 -1.32 -7.34 8.73
C LYS A 61 -2.76 -7.30 8.25
N ALA A 62 -3.68 -7.04 9.17
CA ALA A 62 -5.07 -6.75 8.83
C ALA A 62 -5.19 -5.27 8.47
N ARG A 63 -6.24 -4.91 7.71
CA ARG A 63 -6.45 -3.51 7.31
C ARG A 63 -6.46 -2.54 8.49
N PRO A 64 -7.10 -2.85 9.65
CA PRO A 64 -7.03 -1.93 10.80
C PRO A 64 -5.61 -1.65 11.28
N ASP A 65 -4.70 -2.62 11.18
CA ASP A 65 -3.30 -2.43 11.55
C ASP A 65 -2.60 -1.46 10.61
N ILE A 66 -2.90 -1.56 9.32
CA ILE A 66 -2.33 -0.65 8.30
C ILE A 66 -2.85 0.76 8.54
N VAL A 67 -4.15 0.91 8.80
CA VAL A 67 -4.74 2.22 9.13
C VAL A 67 -4.02 2.83 10.33
N ARG A 68 -3.79 2.04 11.36
CA ARG A 68 -3.10 2.50 12.57
C ARG A 68 -1.69 3.00 12.28
N GLN A 69 -0.95 2.29 11.43
CA GLN A 69 0.41 2.70 11.05
C GLN A 69 0.40 4.04 10.32
N ILE A 70 -0.56 4.25 9.43
CA ILE A 70 -0.69 5.51 8.71
C ILE A 70 -1.09 6.64 9.67
N ASP A 71 -2.04 6.37 10.56
CA ASP A 71 -2.47 7.34 11.58
C ASP A 71 -1.28 7.76 12.46
N GLU A 72 -0.49 6.79 12.92
CA GLU A 72 0.68 7.04 13.76
C GLU A 72 1.72 7.87 13.03
N PHE A 73 1.95 7.58 11.75
CA PHE A 73 2.92 8.36 10.97
C PHE A 73 2.57 9.84 10.96
N TYR A 74 1.32 10.18 10.63
CA TYR A 74 0.92 11.58 10.56
C TYR A 74 0.83 12.24 11.94
N THR A 75 0.51 11.47 12.98
CA THR A 75 0.47 11.98 14.35
C THR A 75 1.88 12.30 14.85
N GLN A 76 2.84 11.44 14.55
CA GLN A 76 4.23 11.62 14.97
C GLN A 76 4.99 12.60 14.09
N ASN A 77 4.51 12.87 12.88
CA ASN A 77 5.18 13.72 11.91
C ASN A 77 4.21 14.77 11.36
N PRO A 78 3.72 15.69 12.22
CA PRO A 78 2.72 16.66 11.78
C PRO A 78 3.21 17.60 10.68
N GLU A 79 4.53 17.79 10.56
CA GLU A 79 5.13 18.59 9.50
C GLU A 79 5.06 17.90 8.13
N GLN A 80 4.68 16.63 8.09
CA GLN A 80 4.62 15.85 6.85
C GLN A 80 3.20 15.59 6.37
N LYS A 81 2.22 16.31 6.91
CA LYS A 81 0.80 16.11 6.53
C LYS A 81 0.48 16.45 5.08
N LYS A 82 1.35 17.22 4.42
CA LYS A 82 1.14 17.51 3.00
C LYS A 82 1.48 16.34 2.08
N ARG A 83 2.17 15.33 2.60
CA ARG A 83 2.51 14.14 1.81
C ARG A 83 1.26 13.31 1.56
N HIS A 84 1.13 12.82 0.32
CA HIS A 84 0.04 11.95 -0.07
C HIS A 84 0.13 10.63 0.66
N VAL A 85 -1.02 10.02 0.98
CA VAL A 85 -1.07 8.74 1.68
C VAL A 85 -0.29 7.66 0.93
N PHE A 86 -0.37 7.60 -0.41
CA PHE A 86 0.40 6.62 -1.18
C PHE A 86 1.91 6.84 -1.07
N ASP A 87 2.36 8.09 -1.00
CA ASP A 87 3.78 8.37 -0.77
C ASP A 87 4.24 7.85 0.58
N VAL A 88 3.43 8.06 1.61
CA VAL A 88 3.73 7.55 2.96
C VAL A 88 3.77 6.02 2.95
N ILE A 89 2.75 5.39 2.37
CA ILE A 89 2.70 3.92 2.31
C ILE A 89 3.91 3.38 1.58
N TRP A 90 4.22 3.92 0.39
CA TRP A 90 5.35 3.42 -0.39
C TRP A 90 6.69 3.68 0.29
N THR A 91 6.94 4.93 0.65
CA THR A 91 8.26 5.34 1.13
C THR A 91 8.56 4.82 2.54
N GLU A 92 7.57 4.84 3.43
CA GLU A 92 7.79 4.54 4.85
C GLU A 92 7.46 3.10 5.22
N MET A 93 6.63 2.40 4.44
CA MET A 93 6.14 1.08 4.81
C MET A 93 6.51 -0.01 3.82
N VAL A 94 6.29 0.22 2.52
CA VAL A 94 6.44 -0.81 1.50
C VAL A 94 7.87 -0.92 1.00
N ARG A 95 8.46 0.19 0.55
CA ARG A 95 9.82 0.20 0.00
C ARG A 95 10.85 -0.38 0.98
N PRO A 96 10.85 -0.03 2.27
CA PRO A 96 11.80 -0.64 3.20
C PRO A 96 11.70 -2.16 3.27
N ALA A 97 10.47 -2.70 3.21
CA ALA A 97 10.28 -4.16 3.24
C ALA A 97 10.77 -4.81 1.96
N VAL A 98 10.55 -4.17 0.79
CA VAL A 98 11.04 -4.67 -0.50
C VAL A 98 12.56 -4.67 -0.51
N GLU A 99 13.18 -3.57 -0.08
CA GLU A 99 14.65 -3.45 -0.06
C GLU A 99 15.29 -4.44 0.92
N ALA A 100 14.66 -4.68 2.06
CA ALA A 100 15.13 -5.68 3.01
C ALA A 100 15.08 -7.07 2.42
N GLY A 101 14.00 -7.40 1.68
CA GLY A 101 13.86 -8.66 0.99
C GLY A 101 14.90 -8.84 -0.12
N GLU A 102 15.11 -7.81 -0.94
CA GLU A 102 16.12 -7.82 -2.00
C GLU A 102 17.53 -8.01 -1.42
N LYS A 103 17.81 -7.33 -0.31
CA LYS A 103 19.11 -7.41 0.35
C LYS A 103 19.35 -8.80 0.96
N ALA A 104 18.32 -9.42 1.52
CA ALA A 104 18.40 -10.75 2.09
C ALA A 104 18.56 -11.82 1.02
N ALA A 105 18.07 -11.59 -0.20
CA ALA A 105 18.15 -12.51 -1.32
C ALA A 105 19.55 -12.55 -1.96
N LYS A 106 20.40 -11.62 -1.64
CA LYS A 106 21.80 -11.60 -2.09
C LYS A 106 22.70 -12.36 -1.10
#